data_c0d761dd831635724292c743a8fcb2f6
#
_entry.id   c0d761dd831635724292c743a8fcb2f6
#
_cell.length_a   1.000
_cell.length_b   1.000
_cell.length_c   1.000
_cell.angle_alpha   90.00
_cell.angle_beta   90.00
_cell.angle_gamma   90.00
#
_symmetry.space_group_name_H-M   'P 1'
#
loop_
_entity.id
_entity.type
_entity.pdbx_description
1 polymer ?
#
loop_
_entity_poly.entity_id
_entity_poly.type
_entity_poly.pdbx_seq_one_letter_code
_entity_poly.pdbx_strand_id
1 'polypeptide(L)'
;MIITVTVNSHSRFEKVEKIDEKNYRVSFNVKPERGKANKKVIELLADYFSVSKSQISILLGKTAKEKVIEIEFLKKINLYFL
;
A
#
# COMPACT_ATOMS: atom_id res chain seq x y z
N MET A 1 -10.05 -3.45 -4.53
CA MET A 1 -10.28 -2.50 -3.42
C MET A 1 -9.44 -1.26 -3.66
N ILE A 2 -10.05 -0.11 -3.60
CA ILE A 2 -9.35 1.16 -3.79
C ILE A 2 -9.36 1.93 -2.49
N ILE A 3 -8.18 2.36 -2.04
CA ILE A 3 -8.02 3.08 -0.79
C ILE A 3 -7.19 4.34 -1.00
N THR A 4 -7.31 5.28 -0.07
CA THR A 4 -6.46 6.45 -0.03
C THR A 4 -5.44 6.23 1.08
N VAL A 5 -4.18 6.42 0.77
CA VAL A 5 -3.09 6.19 1.71
C VAL A 5 -2.34 7.51 1.92
N THR A 6 -2.25 7.92 3.18
CA THR A 6 -1.41 9.05 3.56
C THR A 6 -0.08 8.50 4.03
N VAL A 7 1.00 9.02 3.47
CA VAL A 7 2.34 8.51 3.75
C VAL A 7 3.08 9.42 4.72
N ASN A 8 3.67 8.83 5.75
CA ASN A 8 4.56 9.52 6.66
C ASN A 8 5.94 8.86 6.54
N SER A 9 6.84 9.50 5.82
CA SER A 9 8.15 8.94 5.54
C SER A 9 9.24 9.29 6.56
N HIS A 10 8.85 9.90 7.67
CA HIS A 10 9.79 10.29 8.71
C HIS A 10 9.45 9.70 10.07
N SER A 11 8.82 8.54 10.07
CA SER A 11 8.44 7.88 11.30
C SER A 11 9.55 6.96 11.78
N ARG A 12 9.66 6.79 13.08
CA ARG A 12 10.62 5.85 13.64
C ARG A 12 10.26 4.41 13.38
N PHE A 13 8.98 4.14 13.23
CA PHE A 13 8.49 2.77 13.14
C PHE A 13 7.75 2.56 11.84
N GLU A 14 7.82 1.36 11.32
CA GLU A 14 7.02 0.97 10.15
C GLU A 14 5.66 0.56 10.68
N LYS A 15 4.63 1.16 10.11
CA LYS A 15 3.28 0.91 10.59
C LYS A 15 2.26 1.15 9.49
N VAL A 16 1.26 0.29 9.42
CA VAL A 16 0.10 0.50 8.57
C VAL A 16 -1.10 0.63 9.49
N GLU A 17 -1.82 1.76 9.38
CA GLU A 17 -2.98 2.02 10.21
C GLU A 17 -4.22 2.17 9.35
N LYS A 18 -5.26 1.42 9.68
CA LYS A 18 -6.56 1.59 9.05
C LYS A 18 -7.28 2.71 9.78
N ILE A 19 -7.53 3.81 9.10
CA ILE A 19 -8.23 4.95 9.67
C ILE A 19 -9.73 4.72 9.57
N ASP A 20 -10.18 4.32 8.37
CA ASP A 20 -11.57 3.92 8.16
C ASP A 20 -11.58 2.97 6.96
N GLU A 21 -12.75 2.65 6.43
CA GLU A 21 -12.86 1.65 5.36
C GLU A 21 -12.07 1.97 4.10
N LYS A 22 -11.85 3.25 3.83
CA LYS A 22 -11.18 3.67 2.62
C LYS A 22 -9.90 4.45 2.85
N ASN A 23 -9.58 4.76 4.09
CA ASN A 23 -8.41 5.59 4.39
C ASN A 23 -7.43 4.88 5.30
N TYR A 24 -6.18 4.88 4.89
CA TYR A 24 -5.10 4.25 5.63
C TYR A 24 -3.94 5.22 5.77
N ARG A 25 -3.12 5.00 6.79
CA ARG A 25 -1.87 5.75 6.95
C ARG A 25 -0.74 4.74 6.98
N VAL A 26 0.30 5.01 6.19
CA VAL A 26 1.48 4.16 6.16
C VAL A 26 2.67 4.99 6.62
N SER A 27 3.35 4.51 7.66
CA SER A 27 4.47 5.22 8.26
C SER A 27 5.75 4.40 8.14
N PHE A 28 6.85 5.07 7.83
CA PHE A 28 8.15 4.43 7.72
C PHE A 28 9.24 5.50 7.68
N ASN A 29 10.49 5.07 7.62
CA ASN A 29 11.59 6.00 7.51
C ASN A 29 12.49 5.55 6.36
N VAL A 30 12.45 6.29 5.26
CA VAL A 30 13.35 6.04 4.12
C VAL A 30 13.92 7.36 3.67
N LYS A 31 15.10 7.29 3.07
CA LYS A 31 15.74 8.48 2.52
C LYS A 31 14.93 8.95 1.31
N PRO A 32 14.92 10.25 1.04
CA PRO A 32 14.18 10.78 -0.09
C PRO A 32 14.89 10.49 -1.41
N GLU A 33 14.91 9.23 -1.78
CA GLU A 33 15.47 8.79 -3.05
C GLU A 33 14.36 8.35 -3.98
N ARG A 34 14.61 8.50 -5.26
CA ARG A 34 13.59 8.22 -6.25
C ARG A 34 13.04 6.81 -6.12
N GLY A 35 11.74 6.70 -6.01
CA GLY A 35 11.04 5.43 -5.98
C GLY A 35 11.10 4.65 -4.67
N LYS A 36 11.93 5.04 -3.72
CA LYS A 36 12.04 4.28 -2.48
C LYS A 36 10.80 4.32 -1.62
N ALA A 37 10.20 5.50 -1.50
CA ALA A 37 9.00 5.64 -0.70
C ALA A 37 7.86 4.80 -1.28
N ASN A 38 7.69 4.84 -2.60
CA ASN A 38 6.63 4.06 -3.24
C ASN A 38 6.85 2.56 -3.08
N LYS A 39 8.09 2.12 -3.19
CA LYS A 39 8.40 0.71 -2.96
C LYS A 39 8.06 0.29 -1.54
N LYS A 40 8.37 1.15 -0.58
CA LYS A 40 8.09 0.84 0.81
C LYS A 40 6.60 0.80 1.10
N VAL A 41 5.84 1.72 0.52
CA VAL A 41 4.39 1.72 0.65
C VAL A 41 3.81 0.40 0.14
N ILE A 42 4.23 -0.01 -1.05
CA ILE A 42 3.74 -1.25 -1.66
C ILE A 42 4.11 -2.45 -0.81
N GLU A 43 5.35 -2.49 -0.31
CA GLU A 43 5.83 -3.58 0.51
C GLU A 43 5.02 -3.72 1.79
N LEU A 44 4.80 -2.61 2.50
CA LEU A 44 4.06 -2.63 3.75
C LEU A 44 2.59 -2.98 3.55
N LEU A 45 1.98 -2.47 2.48
CA LEU A 45 0.59 -2.80 2.19
C LEU A 45 0.44 -4.26 1.77
N ALA A 46 1.40 -4.79 1.02
CA ALA A 46 1.37 -6.19 0.61
C ALA A 46 1.38 -7.10 1.85
N ASP A 47 2.23 -6.76 2.82
CA ASP A 47 2.28 -7.51 4.06
C ASP A 47 0.99 -7.37 4.85
N TYR A 48 0.49 -6.16 4.96
CA TYR A 48 -0.72 -5.90 5.74
C TYR A 48 -1.93 -6.65 5.19
N PHE A 49 -2.09 -6.66 3.87
CA PHE A 49 -3.23 -7.31 3.23
C PHE A 49 -2.96 -8.76 2.84
N SER A 50 -1.76 -9.26 3.08
CA SER A 50 -1.37 -10.62 2.73
C SER A 50 -1.53 -10.91 1.25
N VAL A 51 -1.05 -10.00 0.43
CA VAL A 51 -1.06 -10.14 -1.02
C VAL A 51 0.35 -9.94 -1.55
N SER A 52 0.57 -10.26 -2.81
CA SER A 52 1.88 -10.02 -3.40
C SER A 52 1.99 -8.57 -3.85
N LYS A 53 3.20 -8.08 -3.99
CA LYS A 53 3.44 -6.69 -4.39
C LYS A 53 2.83 -6.38 -5.75
N SER A 54 2.80 -7.35 -6.65
CA SER A 54 2.23 -7.15 -7.97
C SER A 54 0.72 -6.92 -7.96
N GLN A 55 0.07 -7.18 -6.83
CA GLN A 55 -1.36 -6.97 -6.69
C GLN A 55 -1.67 -5.58 -6.17
N ILE A 56 -0.67 -4.74 -5.98
CA ILE A 56 -0.84 -3.37 -5.49
C ILE A 56 -0.38 -2.39 -6.55
N SER A 57 -1.24 -1.44 -6.88
CA SER A 57 -0.94 -0.43 -7.90
C SER A 57 -1.24 0.97 -7.37
N ILE A 58 -0.31 1.89 -7.60
CA ILE A 58 -0.53 3.28 -7.25
C ILE A 58 -1.21 3.93 -8.44
N LEU A 59 -2.47 4.29 -8.27
CA LEU A 59 -3.25 4.87 -9.35
C LEU A 59 -3.01 6.37 -9.50
N LEU A 60 -2.87 7.08 -8.39
CA LEU A 60 -2.66 8.52 -8.39
C LEU A 60 -1.70 8.88 -7.27
N GLY A 61 -1.01 9.99 -7.45
CA GLY A 61 -0.17 10.54 -6.39
C GLY A 61 1.18 9.89 -6.23
N LYS A 62 1.81 9.44 -7.32
CA LYS A 62 3.13 8.81 -7.23
C LYS A 62 4.16 9.66 -6.51
N THR A 63 4.09 10.97 -6.66
CA THR A 63 5.03 11.89 -6.02
C THR A 63 4.38 12.68 -4.89
N ALA A 64 3.15 12.35 -4.56
CA ALA A 64 2.42 13.07 -3.52
C ALA A 64 2.42 12.29 -2.21
N LYS A 65 2.19 13.01 -1.13
CA LYS A 65 2.09 12.40 0.18
C LYS A 65 0.82 11.58 0.31
N GLU A 66 -0.24 11.97 -0.38
CA GLU A 66 -1.49 11.23 -0.38
C GLU A 66 -1.61 10.50 -1.70
N LYS A 67 -1.87 9.21 -1.65
CA LYS A 67 -1.89 8.35 -2.83
C LYS A 67 -3.19 7.58 -2.89
N VAL A 68 -3.67 7.36 -4.10
CA VAL A 68 -4.81 6.47 -4.33
C VAL A 68 -4.23 5.15 -4.82
N ILE A 69 -4.56 4.09 -4.12
CA ILE A 69 -3.96 2.78 -4.34
C ILE A 69 -5.03 1.71 -4.53
N GLU A 70 -4.80 0.87 -5.52
CA GLU A 70 -5.67 -0.27 -5.76
C GLU A 70 -5.01 -1.53 -5.26
N ILE A 71 -5.75 -2.35 -4.54
CA ILE A 71 -5.31 -3.65 -4.07
C ILE A 71 -6.19 -4.70 -4.73
N GLU A 72 -5.57 -5.59 -5.48
CA GLU A 72 -6.29 -6.61 -6.19
C GLU A 72 -6.18 -7.92 -5.42
N PHE A 73 -7.32 -8.42 -4.95
CA PHE A 73 -7.33 -9.70 -4.24
C PHE A 73 -7.65 -10.80 -5.23
N LEU A 74 -6.84 -11.84 -5.23
CA LEU A 74 -7.09 -12.96 -6.11
C LEU A 74 -8.28 -13.73 -5.64
N LYS A 75 -9.16 -14.07 -6.58
CA LYS A 75 -10.32 -14.86 -6.26
C LYS A 75 -9.95 -16.32 -6.43
N LYS A 76 -9.47 -16.91 -5.40
CA LYS A 76 -9.04 -18.28 -5.48
C LYS A 76 -10.13 -19.26 -5.69
N ILE A 77 -11.31 -18.85 -5.38
CA ILE A 77 -12.42 -19.71 -5.51
C ILE A 77 -12.53 -20.38 -6.78
N ASN A 78 -12.17 -19.69 -7.82
CA ASN A 78 -12.28 -20.22 -9.14
C ASN A 78 -11.41 -21.40 -9.40
N LEU A 79 -10.45 -21.61 -8.55
CA LEU A 79 -9.49 -22.64 -8.79
C LEU A 79 -9.96 -23.97 -8.33
N TYR A 80 -10.94 -23.96 -7.49
CA TYR A 80 -11.31 -25.18 -6.88
C TYR A 80 -12.38 -25.87 -7.51
N PHE A 81 -13.01 -25.26 -8.38
CA PHE A 81 -14.09 -25.84 -8.96
C PHE A 81 -13.79 -26.65 -10.04
N LEU A 82 -12.58 -26.79 -10.25
CA LEU A 82 -12.21 -27.51 -11.39
C LEU A 82 -12.21 -28.97 -11.15
#